data_b87ad89cefbb2afb31767fd720922350
#
_entry.id   b87ad89cefbb2afb31767fd720922350
#
_cell.length_a   1.000
_cell.length_b   1.000
_cell.length_c   1.000
_cell.angle_alpha   90.00
_cell.angle_beta   90.00
_cell.angle_gamma   90.00
#
_symmetry.space_group_name_H-M   'P 1'
#
loop_
_entity.id
_entity.type
_entity.pdbx_description
1 polymer ?
#
loop_
_entity_poly.entity_id
_entity_poly.type
_entity_poly.pdbx_seq_one_letter_code
_entity_poly.pdbx_strand_id
1 'polypeptide(L)'
;NLPFNWWETFKLEERFGFNKSSLKLWISDQIKGLALGLIIGVPLLMGLMWIVTQMGAYWWLWAFVFLWLFQVVMIVLYPMFILPLFNKLDPLEAGELKDRLLALGDRCGFKSQTILVMDGSKRSGHSNAFFTGFGRFRRIVLYDTLIEQMEVKELEAEADLH
;
A
#
# COMPACT_ATOMS: atom_id res chain seq x y z
N ASN A 1 -13.64 10.27 -11.39
CA ASN A 1 -12.93 11.33 -10.61
C ASN A 1 -11.52 11.63 -11.15
N LEU A 2 -11.17 11.22 -12.39
CA LEU A 2 -9.89 11.49 -13.03
C LEU A 2 -9.50 12.98 -13.04
N PRO A 3 -10.40 13.94 -13.37
CA PRO A 3 -10.05 15.36 -13.38
C PRO A 3 -9.71 15.90 -11.98
N PHE A 4 -10.36 15.39 -10.93
CA PHE A 4 -10.06 15.81 -9.55
C PHE A 4 -8.71 15.25 -9.09
N ASN A 5 -8.39 13.98 -9.36
CA ASN A 5 -7.09 13.39 -9.04
C ASN A 5 -5.95 14.10 -9.77
N TRP A 6 -6.16 14.47 -11.04
CA TRP A 6 -5.19 15.26 -11.79
C TRP A 6 -4.98 16.64 -11.17
N TRP A 7 -6.09 17.33 -10.81
CA TRP A 7 -6.03 18.66 -10.20
C TRP A 7 -5.37 18.62 -8.82
N GLU A 8 -5.68 17.60 -8.01
CA GLU A 8 -5.07 17.38 -6.71
C GLU A 8 -3.56 17.15 -6.83
N THR A 9 -3.14 16.24 -7.68
CA THR A 9 -1.73 15.88 -7.85
C THR A 9 -0.93 17.03 -8.46
N PHE A 10 -1.38 17.60 -9.57
CA PHE A 10 -0.59 18.57 -10.35
C PHE A 10 -0.87 20.04 -10.05
N LYS A 11 -1.87 20.35 -9.24
CA LYS A 11 -2.14 21.71 -8.80
C LYS A 11 -2.06 21.89 -7.30
N LEU A 12 -2.68 21.01 -6.52
CA LEU A 12 -2.72 21.15 -5.08
C LEU A 12 -1.41 20.68 -4.45
N GLU A 13 -1.00 19.43 -4.68
CA GLU A 13 0.24 18.88 -4.10
C GLU A 13 1.50 19.55 -4.65
N GLU A 14 1.50 19.97 -5.92
CA GLU A 14 2.60 20.73 -6.52
C GLU A 14 2.77 22.09 -5.84
N ARG A 15 1.66 22.77 -5.51
CA ARG A 15 1.69 24.06 -4.81
C ARG A 15 2.31 23.96 -3.41
N PHE A 16 2.20 22.81 -2.77
CA PHE A 16 2.79 22.54 -1.45
C PHE A 16 4.14 21.81 -1.53
N GLY A 17 4.65 21.54 -2.74
CA GLY A 17 5.95 20.89 -2.94
C GLY A 17 5.97 19.39 -2.67
N PHE A 18 4.81 18.74 -2.51
CA PHE A 18 4.72 17.31 -2.24
C PHE A 18 4.64 16.44 -3.50
N ASN A 19 4.25 17.02 -4.64
CA ASN A 19 4.19 16.28 -5.90
C ASN A 19 5.58 16.00 -6.46
N LYS A 20 5.93 14.73 -6.52
CA LYS A 20 7.13 14.22 -7.22
C LYS A 20 6.78 13.33 -8.41
N SER A 21 5.50 13.14 -8.68
CA SER A 21 5.02 12.30 -9.78
C SER A 21 5.24 12.95 -11.13
N SER A 22 5.82 12.20 -12.06
CA SER A 22 5.82 12.60 -13.47
C SER A 22 4.47 12.28 -14.12
N LEU A 23 4.08 13.06 -15.12
CA LEU A 23 2.85 12.81 -15.89
C LEU A 23 2.82 11.39 -16.49
N LYS A 24 3.97 10.88 -16.92
CA LYS A 24 4.12 9.52 -17.45
C LYS A 24 3.83 8.46 -16.38
N LEU A 25 4.32 8.67 -15.16
CA LEU A 25 4.07 7.76 -14.04
C LEU A 25 2.59 7.78 -13.66
N TRP A 26 1.99 8.97 -13.57
CA TRP A 26 0.57 9.13 -13.27
C TRP A 26 -0.33 8.42 -14.30
N ILE A 27 -0.08 8.60 -15.61
CA ILE A 27 -0.84 7.90 -16.67
C ILE A 27 -0.64 6.38 -16.56
N SER A 28 0.58 5.93 -16.34
CA SER A 28 0.87 4.49 -16.16
C SER A 28 0.08 3.91 -14.99
N ASP A 29 0.01 4.62 -13.86
CA ASP A 29 -0.74 4.19 -12.69
C ASP A 29 -2.25 4.17 -12.95
N GLN A 30 -2.79 5.12 -13.73
CA GLN A 30 -4.20 5.11 -14.13
C GLN A 30 -4.53 3.89 -15.01
N ILE A 31 -3.67 3.58 -15.99
CA ILE A 31 -3.85 2.42 -16.87
C ILE A 31 -3.78 1.11 -16.06
N LYS A 32 -2.79 0.98 -15.18
CA LYS A 32 -2.67 -0.19 -14.29
C LYS A 32 -3.89 -0.33 -13.38
N GLY A 33 -4.34 0.78 -12.79
CA GLY A 33 -5.52 0.80 -11.93
C GLY A 33 -6.80 0.40 -12.67
N LEU A 34 -6.98 0.90 -13.90
CA LEU A 34 -8.11 0.52 -14.75
C LEU A 34 -8.06 -0.97 -15.13
N ALA A 35 -6.90 -1.46 -15.58
CA ALA A 35 -6.72 -2.87 -15.94
C ALA A 35 -6.98 -3.79 -14.73
N LEU A 36 -6.44 -3.45 -13.57
CA LEU A 36 -6.66 -4.20 -12.33
C LEU A 36 -8.11 -4.14 -11.89
N GLY A 37 -8.75 -2.97 -11.99
CA GLY A 37 -10.17 -2.79 -11.71
C GLY A 37 -11.06 -3.66 -12.59
N LEU A 38 -10.74 -3.80 -13.86
CA LEU A 38 -11.46 -4.69 -14.77
C LEU A 38 -11.19 -6.17 -14.46
N ILE A 39 -9.93 -6.55 -14.21
CA ILE A 39 -9.55 -7.94 -13.92
C ILE A 39 -10.23 -8.45 -12.63
N ILE A 40 -10.36 -7.59 -11.63
CA ILE A 40 -11.00 -7.95 -10.35
C ILE A 40 -12.51 -7.69 -10.41
N GLY A 41 -12.93 -6.55 -10.92
CA GLY A 41 -14.31 -6.08 -10.88
C GLY A 41 -15.23 -6.88 -11.81
N VAL A 42 -14.78 -7.26 -13.02
CA VAL A 42 -15.62 -8.01 -13.95
C VAL A 42 -15.98 -9.39 -13.39
N PRO A 43 -15.03 -10.24 -12.91
CA PRO A 43 -15.37 -11.52 -12.31
C PRO A 43 -16.24 -11.37 -11.05
N LEU A 44 -15.99 -10.33 -10.24
CA LEU A 44 -16.79 -10.03 -9.05
C LEU A 44 -18.25 -9.75 -9.42
N LEU A 45 -18.49 -8.88 -10.42
CA LEU A 45 -19.84 -8.56 -10.91
C LEU A 45 -20.51 -9.77 -11.55
N MET A 46 -19.78 -10.54 -12.34
CA MET A 46 -20.31 -11.78 -12.94
C MET A 46 -20.71 -12.79 -11.87
N GLY A 47 -19.91 -12.97 -10.84
CA GLY A 47 -20.23 -13.83 -9.70
C GLY A 47 -21.48 -13.38 -8.95
N LEU A 48 -21.62 -12.09 -8.69
CA LEU A 48 -22.81 -11.51 -8.04
C LEU A 48 -24.05 -11.69 -8.92
N MET A 49 -23.97 -11.40 -10.21
CA MET A 49 -25.10 -11.62 -11.15
C MET A 49 -25.51 -13.08 -11.22
N TRP A 50 -24.57 -13.99 -11.24
CA TRP A 50 -24.83 -15.42 -11.20
C TRP A 50 -25.57 -15.82 -9.91
N ILE A 51 -25.12 -15.34 -8.75
CA ILE A 51 -25.77 -15.58 -7.46
C ILE A 51 -27.23 -15.08 -7.48
N VAL A 52 -27.44 -13.84 -7.94
CA VAL A 52 -28.80 -13.25 -8.01
C VAL A 52 -29.74 -14.07 -8.88
N THR A 53 -29.22 -14.62 -9.99
CA THR A 53 -30.07 -15.38 -10.94
C THR A 53 -30.29 -16.82 -10.53
N GLN A 54 -29.38 -17.46 -9.81
CA GLN A 54 -29.43 -18.89 -9.52
C GLN A 54 -29.91 -19.23 -8.10
N MET A 55 -29.72 -18.33 -7.12
CA MET A 55 -29.93 -18.65 -5.70
C MET A 55 -31.34 -18.35 -5.16
N GLY A 56 -32.29 -17.97 -6.03
CA GLY A 56 -33.69 -17.77 -5.69
C GLY A 56 -33.90 -16.80 -4.50
N ALA A 57 -34.76 -17.14 -3.53
CA ALA A 57 -35.11 -16.27 -2.41
C ALA A 57 -33.94 -15.95 -1.46
N TYR A 58 -32.91 -16.77 -1.43
CA TYR A 58 -31.75 -16.61 -0.53
C TYR A 58 -30.54 -15.96 -1.21
N TRP A 59 -30.70 -15.35 -2.38
CA TRP A 59 -29.60 -14.71 -3.14
C TRP A 59 -28.81 -13.69 -2.32
N TRP A 60 -29.49 -12.93 -1.46
CA TRP A 60 -28.86 -11.90 -0.63
C TRP A 60 -27.87 -12.48 0.40
N LEU A 61 -28.19 -13.65 0.98
CA LEU A 61 -27.31 -14.33 1.93
C LEU A 61 -26.04 -14.83 1.22
N TRP A 62 -26.20 -15.44 0.04
CA TRP A 62 -25.08 -15.91 -0.75
C TRP A 62 -24.21 -14.77 -1.29
N ALA A 63 -24.83 -13.67 -1.70
CA ALA A 63 -24.13 -12.47 -2.10
C ALA A 63 -23.31 -11.88 -0.94
N PHE A 64 -23.87 -11.85 0.28
CA PHE A 64 -23.15 -11.41 1.47
C PHE A 64 -21.93 -12.30 1.75
N VAL A 65 -22.09 -13.61 1.77
CA VAL A 65 -20.98 -14.56 1.99
C VAL A 65 -19.90 -14.41 0.92
N PHE A 66 -20.30 -14.29 -0.34
CA PHE A 66 -19.38 -14.09 -1.44
C PHE A 66 -18.56 -12.80 -1.33
N LEU A 67 -19.21 -11.68 -1.02
CA LEU A 67 -18.53 -10.40 -0.81
C LEU A 67 -17.61 -10.43 0.41
N TRP A 68 -18.03 -11.09 1.48
CA TRP A 68 -17.22 -11.25 2.67
C TRP A 68 -15.95 -12.08 2.39
N LEU A 69 -16.09 -13.20 1.70
CA LEU A 69 -14.95 -14.00 1.27
C LEU A 69 -14.01 -13.22 0.34
N PHE A 70 -14.59 -12.48 -0.62
CA PHE A 70 -13.83 -11.61 -1.49
C PHE A 70 -13.02 -10.57 -0.69
N GLN A 71 -13.63 -9.93 0.30
CA GLN A 71 -12.96 -8.97 1.18
C GLN A 71 -11.77 -9.61 1.92
N VAL A 72 -11.96 -10.80 2.49
CA VAL A 72 -10.88 -11.54 3.17
C VAL A 72 -9.73 -11.86 2.21
N VAL A 73 -10.07 -12.33 1.01
CA VAL A 73 -9.07 -12.61 -0.03
C VAL A 73 -8.31 -11.34 -0.41
N MET A 74 -9.00 -10.21 -0.56
CA MET A 74 -8.37 -8.93 -0.92
C MET A 74 -7.43 -8.40 0.16
N ILE A 75 -7.72 -8.63 1.44
CA ILE A 75 -6.80 -8.27 2.55
C ILE A 75 -5.42 -8.94 2.38
N VAL A 76 -5.40 -10.17 1.88
CA VAL A 76 -4.15 -10.91 1.63
C VAL A 76 -3.53 -10.56 0.29
N LEU A 77 -4.35 -10.48 -0.77
CA LEU A 77 -3.89 -10.19 -2.13
C LEU A 77 -3.34 -8.78 -2.30
N TYR A 78 -3.92 -7.80 -1.63
CA TYR A 78 -3.51 -6.41 -1.77
C TYR A 78 -2.01 -6.19 -1.48
N PRO A 79 -1.48 -6.56 -0.30
CA PRO A 79 -0.07 -6.35 -0.01
C PRO A 79 0.89 -7.28 -0.77
N MET A 80 0.39 -8.41 -1.28
CA MET A 80 1.24 -9.39 -1.96
C MET A 80 1.38 -9.11 -3.46
N PHE A 81 0.30 -8.64 -4.11
CA PHE A 81 0.24 -8.50 -5.57
C PHE A 81 -0.05 -7.08 -6.02
N ILE A 82 -0.99 -6.40 -5.37
CA ILE A 82 -1.42 -5.07 -5.82
C ILE A 82 -0.38 -4.02 -5.45
N LEU A 83 0.07 -4.01 -4.21
CA LEU A 83 1.05 -3.05 -3.74
C LEU A 83 2.36 -3.09 -4.53
N PRO A 84 2.99 -4.26 -4.83
CA PRO A 84 4.19 -4.32 -5.66
C PRO A 84 4.01 -3.92 -7.12
N LEU A 85 2.76 -3.96 -7.62
CA LEU A 85 2.45 -3.53 -8.99
C LEU A 85 2.62 -2.02 -9.20
N PHE A 86 2.35 -1.24 -8.16
CA PHE A 86 2.42 0.21 -8.19
C PHE A 86 3.71 0.75 -7.58
N ASN A 87 4.28 0.06 -6.59
CA ASN A 87 5.44 0.52 -5.84
C ASN A 87 6.51 -0.55 -5.81
N LYS A 88 7.76 -0.13 -5.94
CA LYS A 88 8.88 -1.03 -5.72
C LYS A 88 9.04 -1.28 -4.22
N LEU A 89 9.07 -2.55 -3.84
CA LEU A 89 9.27 -2.99 -2.46
C LEU A 89 10.59 -3.73 -2.38
N ASP A 90 11.57 -3.13 -1.74
CA ASP A 90 12.86 -3.75 -1.50
C ASP A 90 12.97 -4.15 -0.01
N PRO A 91 13.57 -5.30 0.33
CA PRO A 91 13.80 -5.64 1.72
C PRO A 91 14.77 -4.64 2.36
N LEU A 92 14.48 -4.24 3.61
CA LEU A 92 15.37 -3.37 4.37
C LEU A 92 16.71 -4.10 4.60
N GLU A 93 17.81 -3.43 4.29
CA GLU A 93 19.15 -3.96 4.50
C GLU A 93 19.39 -4.29 5.98
N ALA A 94 20.27 -5.27 6.23
CA ALA A 94 20.65 -5.64 7.58
C ALA A 94 21.41 -4.47 8.22
N GLY A 95 20.99 -4.08 9.45
CA GLY A 95 21.58 -2.98 10.19
C GLY A 95 20.83 -2.69 11.49
N GLU A 96 21.34 -1.76 12.25
CA GLU A 96 20.79 -1.39 13.56
C GLU A 96 19.32 -0.95 13.48
N LEU A 97 18.94 -0.20 12.43
CA LEU A 97 17.56 0.23 12.20
C LEU A 97 16.60 -0.96 12.07
N LYS A 98 17.01 -1.98 11.30
CA LYS A 98 16.20 -3.20 11.12
C LYS A 98 16.00 -3.94 12.44
N ASP A 99 17.08 -4.09 13.23
CA ASP A 99 17.03 -4.80 14.49
C ASP A 99 16.17 -4.05 15.52
N ARG A 100 16.27 -2.74 15.60
CA ARG A 100 15.44 -1.89 16.46
C ARG A 100 13.95 -1.97 16.08
N LEU A 101 13.63 -1.95 14.78
CA LEU A 101 12.24 -2.04 14.30
C LEU A 101 11.64 -3.41 14.54
N LEU A 102 12.41 -4.49 14.38
CA LEU A 102 11.96 -5.84 14.71
C LEU A 102 11.70 -5.99 16.20
N ALA A 103 12.59 -5.47 17.06
CA ALA A 103 12.42 -5.45 18.49
C ALA A 103 11.18 -4.65 18.94
N LEU A 104 10.92 -3.51 18.27
CA LEU A 104 9.72 -2.71 18.52
C LEU A 104 8.45 -3.49 18.11
N GLY A 105 8.46 -4.12 16.94
CA GLY A 105 7.36 -4.98 16.49
C GLY A 105 7.05 -6.10 17.48
N ASP A 106 8.08 -6.77 17.99
CA ASP A 106 7.92 -7.82 19.01
C ASP A 106 7.31 -7.29 20.31
N ARG A 107 7.73 -6.11 20.77
CA ARG A 107 7.15 -5.43 21.96
C ARG A 107 5.68 -5.09 21.77
N CYS A 108 5.30 -4.68 20.56
CA CYS A 108 3.92 -4.35 20.21
C CYS A 108 3.06 -5.61 19.91
N GLY A 109 3.61 -6.81 20.05
CA GLY A 109 2.91 -8.06 19.72
C GLY A 109 2.75 -8.31 18.22
N PHE A 110 3.40 -7.49 17.38
CA PHE A 110 3.39 -7.62 15.93
C PHE A 110 4.66 -8.32 15.46
N LYS A 111 4.67 -9.65 15.56
CA LYS A 111 5.79 -10.47 15.07
C LYS A 111 5.85 -10.40 13.54
N SER A 112 6.74 -9.56 13.02
CA SER A 112 7.06 -9.49 11.60
C SER A 112 8.47 -9.99 11.37
N GLN A 113 8.63 -10.83 10.36
CA GLN A 113 9.96 -11.31 9.94
C GLN A 113 10.51 -10.48 8.76
N THR A 114 9.69 -9.63 8.17
CA THR A 114 10.03 -8.91 6.95
C THR A 114 9.70 -7.44 7.08
N ILE A 115 10.71 -6.61 6.89
CA ILE A 115 10.60 -5.16 6.76
C ILE A 115 10.91 -4.80 5.32
N LEU A 116 10.00 -4.08 4.67
CA LEU A 116 10.13 -3.65 3.28
C LEU A 116 10.24 -2.13 3.22
N VAL A 117 11.04 -1.65 2.29
CA VAL A 117 11.14 -0.23 1.93
C VAL A 117 10.37 0.00 0.64
N MET A 118 9.47 0.96 0.66
CA MET A 118 8.67 1.34 -0.49
C MET A 118 9.17 2.65 -1.09
N ASP A 119 9.29 2.70 -2.40
CA ASP A 119 9.73 3.87 -3.18
C ASP A 119 8.67 4.98 -3.27
N GLY A 120 8.14 5.40 -2.14
CA GLY A 120 7.11 6.45 -2.04
C GLY A 120 7.58 7.81 -2.56
N SER A 121 8.88 8.09 -2.49
CA SER A 121 9.51 9.34 -2.97
C SER A 121 9.26 9.63 -4.45
N LYS A 122 8.97 8.62 -5.28
CA LYS A 122 8.63 8.79 -6.70
C LYS A 122 7.29 9.48 -6.95
N ARG A 123 6.39 9.46 -5.96
CA ARG A 123 5.05 10.01 -6.09
C ARG A 123 4.81 11.20 -5.18
N SER A 124 5.28 11.12 -3.95
CA SER A 124 5.02 12.15 -2.94
C SER A 124 6.21 12.35 -2.01
N GLY A 125 6.35 13.55 -1.46
CA GLY A 125 7.29 13.87 -0.40
C GLY A 125 6.83 13.46 1.00
N HIS A 126 5.63 12.89 1.13
CA HIS A 126 5.12 12.42 2.42
C HIS A 126 5.89 11.20 2.90
N SER A 127 6.26 11.22 4.18
CA SER A 127 6.86 10.07 4.87
C SER A 127 5.80 9.32 5.66
N ASN A 128 5.84 8.01 5.58
CA ASN A 128 4.89 7.14 6.28
C ASN A 128 5.49 5.77 6.57
N ALA A 129 4.86 5.06 7.50
CA ALA A 129 5.11 3.66 7.77
C ALA A 129 3.79 2.98 8.07
N PHE A 130 3.61 1.75 7.64
CA PHE A 130 2.41 1.00 7.93
C PHE A 130 2.67 -0.48 8.08
N PHE A 131 1.77 -1.13 8.83
CA PHE A 131 1.75 -2.56 8.98
C PHE A 131 0.74 -3.15 7.99
N THR A 132 1.10 -4.27 7.37
CA THR A 132 0.23 -4.95 6.41
C THR A 132 0.37 -6.47 6.51
N GLY A 133 -0.63 -7.19 5.98
CA GLY A 133 -0.67 -8.63 5.99
C GLY A 133 -1.38 -9.23 7.22
N PHE A 134 -1.58 -10.53 7.18
CA PHE A 134 -2.29 -11.29 8.21
C PHE A 134 -1.52 -12.56 8.61
N GLY A 135 -1.59 -12.92 9.87
CA GLY A 135 -0.91 -14.12 10.40
C GLY A 135 0.60 -14.09 10.16
N ARG A 136 1.15 -15.11 9.50
CA ARG A 136 2.58 -15.21 9.15
C ARG A 136 3.00 -14.34 7.95
N PHE A 137 2.06 -13.72 7.25
CA PHE A 137 2.32 -12.81 6.13
C PHE A 137 2.40 -11.34 6.57
N ARG A 138 2.53 -11.09 7.86
CA ARG A 138 2.69 -9.74 8.41
C ARG A 138 4.01 -9.13 7.94
N ARG A 139 3.93 -7.87 7.49
CA ARG A 139 5.06 -7.08 7.00
C ARG A 139 4.99 -5.67 7.54
N ILE A 140 6.15 -5.09 7.79
CA ILE A 140 6.31 -3.67 8.06
C ILE A 140 6.77 -3.03 6.75
N VAL A 141 6.09 -1.99 6.31
CA VAL A 141 6.44 -1.22 5.11
C VAL A 141 6.80 0.18 5.54
N LEU A 142 8.01 0.60 5.20
CA LEU A 142 8.53 1.95 5.44
C LEU A 142 8.65 2.68 4.10
N TYR A 143 8.36 3.98 4.10
CA TYR A 143 8.67 4.81 2.96
C TYR A 143 10.17 5.14 2.96
N ASP A 144 10.78 5.18 1.78
CA ASP A 144 12.16 5.62 1.60
C ASP A 144 12.39 7.03 2.16
N THR A 145 11.42 7.93 1.97
CA THR A 145 11.41 9.28 2.56
C THR A 145 11.48 9.30 4.08
N LEU A 146 10.87 8.32 4.77
CA LEU A 146 10.93 8.21 6.23
C LEU A 146 12.33 7.81 6.68
N ILE A 147 12.96 6.88 6.00
CA ILE A 147 14.32 6.41 6.31
C ILE A 147 15.32 7.56 6.15
N GLU A 148 15.24 8.32 5.04
CA GLU A 148 16.06 9.49 4.80
C GLU A 148 15.92 10.54 5.91
N GLN A 149 14.68 10.79 6.38
CA GLN A 149 14.43 11.74 7.47
C GLN A 149 14.97 11.25 8.82
N MET A 150 14.95 9.95 9.07
CA MET A 150 15.51 9.37 10.30
C MET A 150 17.03 9.46 10.29
N GLU A 151 17.69 9.17 9.19
CA GLU A 151 19.14 9.30 9.04
C GLU A 151 19.60 10.75 9.26
N VAL A 152 18.90 11.74 8.70
CA VAL A 152 19.20 13.16 8.89
C VAL A 152 19.05 13.58 10.35
N LYS A 153 17.99 13.15 11.05
CA LYS A 153 17.79 13.46 12.47
C LYS A 153 18.81 12.78 13.38
N GLU A 154 19.26 11.60 13.06
CA GLU A 154 20.33 10.90 13.77
C GLU A 154 21.67 11.63 13.58
N LEU A 155 21.97 12.08 12.37
CA LEU A 155 23.14 12.89 12.05
C LEU A 155 23.11 14.27 12.75
N GLU A 156 21.95 14.92 12.81
CA GLU A 156 21.77 16.17 13.54
C GLU A 156 21.96 15.97 15.06
N ALA A 157 21.43 14.89 15.62
CA ALA A 157 21.59 14.56 17.03
C ALA A 157 23.05 14.21 17.40
N GLU A 158 23.81 13.60 16.50
CA GLU A 158 25.24 13.37 16.67
C GLU A 158 26.06 14.67 16.55
N ALA A 159 25.66 15.58 15.66
CA ALA A 159 26.32 16.87 15.50
C ALA A 159 26.10 17.81 16.69
N ASP A 160 24.95 17.72 17.36
CA ASP A 160 24.66 18.50 18.58
C ASP A 160 25.36 17.97 19.86
N LEU A 161 25.97 16.78 19.78
CA LEU A 161 26.73 16.18 20.88
C LEU A 161 28.25 16.48 20.84
N HIS A 162 28.72 17.20 19.83
CA HIS A 162 30.10 17.67 19.68
C HIS A 162 30.19 19.19 19.63
#